data_87c99b111a6d951b283bf1e8cdc22f0f
#
_entry.id   87c99b111a6d951b283bf1e8cdc22f0f
#
_cell.length_a   1.000
_cell.length_b   1.000
_cell.length_c   1.000
_cell.angle_alpha   90.00
_cell.angle_beta   90.00
_cell.angle_gamma   90.00
#
_symmetry.space_group_name_H-M   'P 1'
#
loop_
_entity.id
_entity.type
_entity.pdbx_description
1 polymer ?
#
loop_
_entity_poly.entity_id
_entity_poly.type
_entity_poly.pdbx_seq_one_letter_code
_entity_poly.pdbx_strand_id
1 'polypeptide(L)'
;DIYNTLEHNTNILKYYIPHDLYYCYIDPFFSQVKKASLYDDKNMYDLYFPDIDQPRTIVRCTNGVFLNANYQIITLEQAICLCVKEEYVIIKPSINSEGGEGIKFWDNRKDETDHLLKLLTSNKHLIVSEVVKQHERLSRIHPQSVYTVRIMTLLLDSKVHILFYEWELVVRRSIMLVRVEFFAGLVLMES
;
A
#
# COMPACT_ATOMS: atom_id res chain seq x y z
N ASP A 1 10.36 -24.35 4.17
CA ASP A 1 10.65 -24.70 2.79
C ASP A 1 9.38 -25.20 2.12
N ILE A 2 8.73 -24.35 1.33
CA ILE A 2 7.42 -24.64 0.69
C ILE A 2 7.48 -25.93 -0.13
N TYR A 3 8.64 -26.24 -0.72
CA TYR A 3 8.83 -27.47 -1.52
C TYR A 3 8.72 -28.74 -0.70
N ASN A 4 9.09 -28.71 0.58
CA ASN A 4 9.00 -29.88 1.46
C ASN A 4 7.58 -30.13 2.00
N THR A 5 6.70 -29.12 1.98
CA THR A 5 5.28 -29.28 2.38
C THR A 5 4.39 -29.79 1.24
N LEU A 6 4.86 -29.68 -0.01
CA LEU A 6 4.16 -30.19 -1.19
C LEU A 6 4.50 -31.64 -1.53
N GLU A 7 4.79 -32.41 -0.54
CA GLU A 7 5.54 -33.67 -0.51
C GLU A 7 5.12 -34.78 -1.49
N HIS A 8 4.07 -34.74 -2.20
CA HIS A 8 3.66 -35.96 -2.94
C HIS A 8 3.05 -35.75 -4.32
N ASN A 9 3.05 -34.53 -4.87
CA ASN A 9 2.50 -34.36 -6.21
C ASN A 9 3.48 -33.65 -7.16
N THR A 10 4.43 -34.40 -7.69
CA THR A 10 5.41 -33.91 -8.68
C THR A 10 4.74 -33.29 -9.92
N ASN A 11 3.49 -33.60 -10.19
CA ASN A 11 2.73 -33.00 -11.29
C ASN A 11 2.32 -31.54 -11.00
N ILE A 12 2.23 -31.12 -9.75
CA ILE A 12 1.91 -29.75 -9.37
C ILE A 12 3.19 -28.89 -9.35
N LEU A 13 4.34 -29.45 -8.98
CA LEU A 13 5.60 -28.72 -8.87
C LEU A 13 6.03 -28.05 -10.16
N LYS A 14 5.71 -28.61 -11.31
CA LYS A 14 6.03 -28.02 -12.63
C LYS A 14 5.32 -26.68 -12.90
N TYR A 15 4.26 -26.36 -12.16
CA TYR A 15 3.53 -25.11 -12.28
C TYR A 15 3.96 -24.08 -11.23
N TYR A 16 4.85 -24.44 -10.31
CA TYR A 16 5.38 -23.55 -9.31
C TYR A 16 6.62 -22.81 -9.83
N ILE A 17 6.56 -21.51 -9.82
CA ILE A 17 7.70 -20.66 -10.09
C ILE A 17 8.34 -20.32 -8.75
N PRO A 18 9.61 -20.68 -8.50
CA PRO A 18 10.34 -20.26 -7.32
C PRO A 18 10.35 -18.74 -7.18
N HIS A 19 10.20 -18.26 -5.95
CA HIS A 19 10.09 -16.84 -5.65
C HIS A 19 11.31 -16.01 -6.11
N ASP A 20 12.50 -16.59 -5.99
CA ASP A 20 13.75 -16.02 -6.48
C ASP A 20 13.77 -15.92 -8.01
N LEU A 21 13.32 -16.94 -8.73
CA LEU A 21 13.22 -16.89 -10.20
C LEU A 21 12.18 -15.85 -10.64
N TYR A 22 11.06 -15.75 -9.92
CA TYR A 22 10.05 -14.75 -10.23
C TYR A 22 10.62 -13.33 -10.12
N TYR A 23 11.17 -12.96 -8.97
CA TYR A 23 11.67 -11.60 -8.75
C TYR A 23 12.97 -11.26 -9.48
N CYS A 24 13.82 -12.25 -9.75
CA CYS A 24 15.09 -11.99 -10.45
C CYS A 24 14.93 -11.91 -11.97
N TYR A 25 13.98 -12.63 -12.54
CA TYR A 25 13.90 -12.78 -14.00
C TYR A 25 12.53 -12.43 -14.58
N ILE A 26 11.44 -12.90 -13.99
CA ILE A 26 10.11 -12.78 -14.58
C ILE A 26 9.56 -11.38 -14.35
N ASP A 27 9.52 -10.92 -13.11
CA ASP A 27 9.02 -9.59 -12.78
C ASP A 27 9.80 -8.48 -13.50
N PRO A 28 11.15 -8.43 -13.49
CA PRO A 28 11.91 -7.43 -14.24
C PRO A 28 11.69 -7.47 -15.75
N PHE A 29 11.38 -8.63 -16.31
CA PHE A 29 11.09 -8.78 -17.74
C PHE A 29 9.75 -8.11 -18.10
N PHE A 30 8.71 -8.30 -17.29
CA PHE A 30 7.38 -7.72 -17.53
C PHE A 30 7.22 -6.31 -16.97
N SER A 31 7.80 -6.00 -15.81
CA SER A 31 7.52 -4.78 -15.05
C SER A 31 8.49 -3.66 -15.28
N GLN A 32 9.38 -3.65 -16.19
CA GLN A 32 10.33 -2.54 -16.46
C GLN A 32 10.68 -1.74 -15.18
N VAL A 33 11.25 -2.39 -14.18
CA VAL A 33 11.45 -1.91 -12.78
C VAL A 33 11.97 -0.47 -12.70
N LYS A 34 12.85 -0.06 -13.62
CA LYS A 34 13.38 1.32 -13.67
C LYS A 34 12.31 2.37 -13.98
N LYS A 35 11.26 2.02 -14.73
CA LYS A 35 10.14 2.92 -15.00
C LYS A 35 9.07 2.82 -13.92
N ALA A 36 8.89 1.65 -13.32
CA ALA A 36 7.93 1.43 -12.25
C ALA A 36 8.22 2.33 -11.03
N SER A 37 9.49 2.62 -10.75
CA SER A 37 9.89 3.50 -9.66
C SER A 37 9.34 4.93 -9.77
N LEU A 38 8.98 5.39 -10.97
CA LEU A 38 8.31 6.69 -11.15
C LEU A 38 6.89 6.70 -10.58
N TYR A 39 6.25 5.53 -10.48
CA TYR A 39 4.90 5.36 -9.96
C TYR A 39 4.86 4.95 -8.48
N ASP A 40 6.02 4.84 -7.83
CA ASP A 40 6.12 4.37 -6.45
C ASP A 40 5.85 5.47 -5.41
N ASP A 41 5.94 6.76 -5.80
CA ASP A 41 5.66 7.87 -4.88
C ASP A 41 4.16 8.06 -4.66
N LYS A 42 3.69 7.73 -3.46
CA LYS A 42 2.29 7.88 -3.04
C LYS A 42 1.80 9.33 -3.07
N ASN A 43 2.71 10.30 -3.06
CA ASN A 43 2.36 11.72 -3.21
C ASN A 43 1.82 12.07 -4.60
N MET A 44 2.02 11.18 -5.58
CA MET A 44 1.65 11.42 -6.98
C MET A 44 0.44 10.57 -7.44
N TYR A 45 -0.11 9.72 -6.59
CA TYR A 45 -1.15 8.76 -6.99
C TYR A 45 -2.43 9.42 -7.50
N ASP A 46 -2.84 10.53 -6.92
CA ASP A 46 -4.02 11.27 -7.38
C ASP A 46 -3.82 11.97 -8.74
N LEU A 47 -2.57 12.25 -9.14
CA LEU A 47 -2.25 12.71 -10.49
C LEU A 47 -2.20 11.55 -11.48
N TYR A 48 -1.65 10.41 -11.08
CA TYR A 48 -1.55 9.25 -11.96
C TYR A 48 -2.88 8.53 -12.15
N PHE A 49 -3.74 8.55 -11.14
CA PHE A 49 -5.00 7.81 -11.10
C PHE A 49 -6.16 8.71 -10.65
N PRO A 50 -6.47 9.79 -11.43
CA PRO A 50 -7.48 10.78 -11.03
C PRO A 50 -8.91 10.20 -10.98
N ASP A 51 -9.18 9.13 -11.73
CA ASP A 51 -10.48 8.48 -11.80
C ASP A 51 -10.69 7.39 -10.73
N ILE A 52 -9.69 7.15 -9.86
CA ILE A 52 -9.77 6.15 -8.80
C ILE A 52 -9.96 6.87 -7.46
N ASP A 53 -11.01 6.48 -6.74
CA ASP A 53 -11.26 6.98 -5.39
C ASP A 53 -10.08 6.65 -4.46
N GLN A 54 -9.53 7.68 -3.85
CA GLN A 54 -8.37 7.59 -2.97
C GLN A 54 -8.66 8.29 -1.64
N PRO A 55 -8.00 7.86 -0.55
CA PRO A 55 -8.06 8.61 0.70
C PRO A 55 -7.62 10.06 0.48
N ARG A 56 -8.39 11.00 0.98
CA ARG A 56 -8.11 12.43 0.82
C ARG A 56 -6.73 12.77 1.41
N THR A 57 -5.86 13.33 0.59
CA THR A 57 -4.56 13.82 1.01
C THR A 57 -4.70 15.15 1.73
N ILE A 58 -4.01 15.31 2.86
CA ILE A 58 -4.02 16.51 3.69
C ILE A 58 -2.71 17.29 3.48
N VAL A 59 -1.59 16.59 3.62
CA VAL A 59 -0.24 17.14 3.45
C VAL A 59 0.64 16.15 2.73
N ARG A 60 1.50 16.65 1.87
CA ARG A 60 2.59 15.92 1.24
C ARG A 60 3.92 16.48 1.71
N CYS A 61 4.93 15.64 1.78
CA CYS A 61 6.31 16.09 1.97
C CYS A 61 7.21 15.32 0.99
N THR A 62 7.91 16.07 0.15
CA THR A 62 8.86 15.51 -0.80
C THR A 62 10.19 16.20 -0.60
N ASN A 63 11.21 15.42 -0.28
CA ASN A 63 12.55 15.91 0.00
C ASN A 63 12.61 17.02 1.09
N GLY A 64 11.70 16.95 2.08
CA GLY A 64 11.60 17.91 3.17
C GLY A 64 10.81 19.18 2.85
N VAL A 65 10.28 19.30 1.62
CA VAL A 65 9.38 20.39 1.21
C VAL A 65 7.94 19.95 1.42
N PHE A 66 7.18 20.72 2.21
CA PHE A 66 5.77 20.46 2.44
C PHE A 66 4.89 21.08 1.36
N LEU A 67 3.86 20.33 0.95
CA LEU A 67 2.84 20.79 0.03
C LEU A 67 1.44 20.44 0.60
N ASN A 68 0.46 21.26 0.26
CA ASN A 68 -0.94 20.96 0.54
C ASN A 68 -1.53 19.98 -0.49
N ALA A 69 -2.83 19.69 -0.35
CA ALA A 69 -3.56 18.81 -1.27
C ALA A 69 -3.52 19.28 -2.74
N ASN A 70 -3.35 20.57 -3.00
CA ASN A 70 -3.31 21.17 -4.32
C ASN A 70 -1.89 21.39 -4.84
N TYR A 71 -0.89 20.69 -4.29
CA TYR A 71 0.53 20.81 -4.66
C TYR A 71 1.15 22.20 -4.48
N GLN A 72 0.53 23.08 -3.68
CA GLN A 72 1.11 24.36 -3.32
C GLN A 72 2.08 24.20 -2.17
N ILE A 73 3.25 24.82 -2.27
CA ILE A 73 4.27 24.80 -1.21
C ILE A 73 3.71 25.53 0.02
N ILE A 74 3.87 24.89 1.18
CA ILE A 74 3.44 25.41 2.48
C ILE A 74 4.56 25.30 3.52
N THR A 75 4.46 26.08 4.58
CA THR A 75 5.38 25.95 5.72
C THR A 75 5.02 24.76 6.61
N LEU A 76 5.94 24.34 7.47
CA LEU A 76 5.68 23.28 8.46
C LEU A 76 4.53 23.66 9.41
N GLU A 77 4.45 24.93 9.84
CA GLU A 77 3.36 25.42 10.69
C GLU A 77 2.02 25.32 9.97
N GLN A 78 1.98 25.64 8.68
CA GLN A 78 0.77 25.48 7.87
C GLN A 78 0.40 23.99 7.70
N ALA A 79 1.37 23.12 7.54
CA ALA A 79 1.14 21.66 7.48
C ALA A 79 0.54 21.14 8.79
N ILE A 80 1.08 21.57 9.94
CA ILE A 80 0.52 21.26 11.27
C ILE A 80 -0.91 21.79 11.37
N CYS A 81 -1.16 23.05 11.01
CA CYS A 81 -2.50 23.63 11.02
C CYS A 81 -3.52 22.87 10.16
N LEU A 82 -3.10 22.28 9.04
CA LEU A 82 -3.96 21.44 8.22
C LEU A 82 -4.28 20.10 8.91
N CYS A 83 -3.30 19.47 9.52
CA CYS A 83 -3.49 18.20 10.23
C CYS A 83 -4.38 18.36 11.48
N VAL A 84 -4.22 19.43 12.23
CA VAL A 84 -5.00 19.70 13.48
C VAL A 84 -6.49 19.94 13.19
N LYS A 85 -6.87 20.27 11.96
CA LYS A 85 -8.29 20.37 11.58
C LYS A 85 -8.97 19.01 11.45
N GLU A 86 -8.20 17.95 11.35
CA GLU A 86 -8.71 16.58 11.24
C GLU A 86 -8.79 15.94 12.63
N GLU A 87 -9.77 15.07 12.82
CA GLU A 87 -9.88 14.27 14.04
C GLU A 87 -8.78 13.21 14.14
N TYR A 88 -8.50 12.57 13.00
CA TYR A 88 -7.47 11.53 12.85
C TYR A 88 -6.74 11.72 11.54
N VAL A 89 -5.44 11.51 11.56
CA VAL A 89 -4.64 11.43 10.35
C VAL A 89 -3.75 10.19 10.38
N ILE A 90 -3.48 9.65 9.19
CA ILE A 90 -2.47 8.63 8.97
C ILE A 90 -1.26 9.27 8.28
N ILE A 91 -0.09 9.03 8.82
CA ILE A 91 1.20 9.51 8.30
C ILE A 91 1.99 8.30 7.88
N LYS A 92 2.44 8.27 6.65
CA LYS A 92 3.20 7.12 6.10
C LYS A 92 4.31 7.60 5.18
N PRO A 93 5.41 6.84 5.04
CA PRO A 93 6.40 7.13 4.02
C PRO A 93 5.75 7.14 2.63
N SER A 94 6.09 8.12 1.78
CA SER A 94 5.52 8.21 0.44
C SER A 94 6.22 7.29 -0.55
N ILE A 95 7.49 6.97 -0.30
CA ILE A 95 8.34 6.10 -1.12
C ILE A 95 9.02 5.04 -0.26
N ASN A 96 9.51 3.96 -0.89
CA ASN A 96 10.34 2.91 -0.26
C ASN A 96 9.73 2.33 1.02
N SER A 97 8.42 2.06 1.04
CA SER A 97 7.75 1.45 2.19
C SER A 97 6.76 0.39 1.75
N GLU A 98 6.90 -0.79 2.32
CA GLU A 98 6.08 -1.97 2.08
C GLU A 98 5.48 -2.48 3.39
N GLY A 99 4.46 -3.34 3.30
CA GLY A 99 3.88 -4.04 4.45
C GLY A 99 3.42 -3.15 5.61
N GLY A 100 3.20 -1.85 5.36
CA GLY A 100 2.80 -0.89 6.41
C GLY A 100 3.94 -0.37 7.27
N GLU A 101 5.18 -0.60 6.90
CA GLU A 101 6.33 -0.07 7.59
C GLU A 101 6.32 1.47 7.65
N GLY A 102 6.64 2.01 8.81
CA GLY A 102 6.70 3.46 9.02
C GLY A 102 5.34 4.16 9.12
N ILE A 103 4.22 3.43 9.11
CA ILE A 103 2.88 4.02 9.31
C ILE A 103 2.74 4.51 10.75
N LYS A 104 2.30 5.75 10.90
CA LYS A 104 1.97 6.38 12.17
C LYS A 104 0.55 6.94 12.12
N PHE A 105 -0.08 7.00 13.28
CA PHE A 105 -1.39 7.62 13.46
C PHE A 105 -1.26 8.76 14.46
N TRP A 106 -1.99 9.83 14.22
CA TRP A 106 -2.13 10.93 15.16
C TRP A 106 -3.62 11.22 15.37
N ASP A 107 -4.01 11.32 16.66
CA ASP A 107 -5.39 11.56 17.10
C ASP A 107 -5.43 12.94 17.79
N ASN A 108 -6.07 13.91 17.17
CA ASN A 108 -6.16 15.30 17.69
C ASN A 108 -6.73 15.38 19.10
N ARG A 109 -7.51 14.40 19.56
CA ARG A 109 -8.12 14.38 20.89
C ARG A 109 -7.22 13.83 21.98
N LYS A 110 -6.12 13.15 21.62
CA LYS A 110 -5.27 12.39 22.54
C LYS A 110 -3.80 12.78 22.46
N ASP A 111 -3.35 13.17 21.27
CA ASP A 111 -1.95 13.43 21.00
C ASP A 111 -1.67 14.93 21.02
N GLU A 112 -0.52 15.29 21.54
CA GLU A 112 -0.06 16.69 21.55
C GLU A 112 0.46 17.12 20.17
N THR A 113 0.40 18.42 19.89
CA THR A 113 0.93 19.00 18.64
C THR A 113 2.43 18.79 18.49
N ASP A 114 3.18 18.75 19.59
CA ASP A 114 4.62 18.46 19.58
C ASP A 114 4.91 17.03 19.08
N HIS A 115 4.01 16.09 19.37
CA HIS A 115 4.11 14.74 18.80
C HIS A 115 3.90 14.77 17.27
N LEU A 116 2.88 15.51 16.79
CA LEU A 116 2.65 15.70 15.36
C LEU A 116 3.88 16.32 14.66
N LEU A 117 4.47 17.35 15.26
CA LEU A 117 5.70 17.97 14.76
C LEU A 117 6.81 16.93 14.57
N LYS A 118 7.06 16.08 15.57
CA LYS A 118 8.05 15.01 15.49
C LYS A 118 7.73 14.01 14.37
N LEU A 119 6.46 13.65 14.20
CA LEU A 119 6.02 12.75 13.15
C LEU A 119 6.26 13.35 11.76
N LEU A 120 5.89 14.61 11.54
CA LEU A 120 6.06 15.29 10.25
C LEU A 120 7.53 15.52 9.89
N THR A 121 8.40 15.68 10.87
CA THR A 121 9.85 15.89 10.67
C THR A 121 10.66 14.60 10.67
N SER A 122 10.04 13.46 10.94
CA SER A 122 10.74 12.16 11.04
C SER A 122 11.23 11.61 9.70
N ASN A 123 10.63 12.03 8.59
CA ASN A 123 10.98 11.57 7.25
C ASN A 123 10.83 12.72 6.25
N LYS A 124 11.75 12.79 5.29
CA LYS A 124 11.72 13.78 4.21
C LYS A 124 10.75 13.45 3.08
N HIS A 125 10.25 12.22 3.06
CA HIS A 125 9.31 11.70 2.07
C HIS A 125 8.13 11.08 2.79
N LEU A 126 7.05 11.83 2.98
CA LEU A 126 5.85 11.34 3.64
C LEU A 126 4.57 11.88 2.98
N ILE A 127 3.49 11.18 3.23
CA ILE A 127 2.13 11.61 2.90
C ILE A 127 1.29 11.52 4.17
N VAL A 128 0.49 12.56 4.39
CA VAL A 128 -0.55 12.60 5.43
C VAL A 128 -1.90 12.55 4.75
N SER A 129 -2.72 11.60 5.13
CA SER A 129 -4.06 11.43 4.58
C SER A 129 -5.09 11.16 5.67
N GLU A 130 -6.35 11.27 5.30
CA GLU A 130 -7.44 10.81 6.16
C GLU A 130 -7.33 9.31 6.43
N VAL A 131 -7.94 8.88 7.53
CA VAL A 131 -8.01 7.46 7.88
C VAL A 131 -9.24 6.85 7.24
N VAL A 132 -9.03 5.84 6.39
CA VAL A 132 -10.11 5.09 5.74
C VAL A 132 -10.98 4.40 6.78
N LYS A 133 -12.29 4.57 6.64
CA LYS A 133 -13.28 3.88 7.46
C LYS A 133 -13.70 2.58 6.78
N GLN A 134 -13.59 1.48 7.51
CA GLN A 134 -14.04 0.18 7.01
C GLN A 134 -15.56 0.16 6.90
N HIS A 135 -16.06 -0.49 5.84
CA HIS A 135 -17.50 -0.73 5.68
C HIS A 135 -18.05 -1.57 6.84
N GLU A 136 -19.25 -1.25 7.33
CA GLU A 136 -19.84 -1.86 8.54
C GLU A 136 -19.89 -3.39 8.52
N ARG A 137 -20.23 -4.00 7.37
CA ARG A 137 -20.30 -5.45 7.23
C ARG A 137 -18.96 -6.14 7.48
N LEU A 138 -17.85 -5.51 7.06
CA LEU A 138 -16.50 -6.02 7.28
C LEU A 138 -16.01 -5.70 8.70
N SER A 139 -16.39 -4.54 9.24
CA SER A 139 -16.09 -4.17 10.64
C SER A 139 -16.70 -5.14 11.66
N ARG A 140 -17.78 -5.86 11.31
CA ARG A 140 -18.36 -6.90 12.18
C ARG A 140 -17.45 -8.11 12.35
N ILE A 141 -16.59 -8.38 11.36
CA ILE A 141 -15.64 -9.50 11.44
C ILE A 141 -14.45 -9.10 12.32
N HIS A 142 -13.89 -7.92 12.07
CA HIS A 142 -12.80 -7.38 12.88
C HIS A 142 -12.86 -5.83 12.91
N PRO A 143 -13.37 -5.22 13.99
CA PRO A 143 -13.65 -3.79 14.03
C PRO A 143 -12.40 -2.90 14.07
N GLN A 144 -11.23 -3.46 14.39
CA GLN A 144 -9.97 -2.72 14.53
C GLN A 144 -9.07 -2.78 13.29
N SER A 145 -9.53 -3.41 12.21
CA SER A 145 -8.74 -3.59 11.01
C SER A 145 -9.42 -3.04 9.77
N VAL A 146 -8.62 -2.76 8.76
CA VAL A 146 -9.09 -2.46 7.41
C VAL A 146 -8.77 -3.66 6.54
N TYR A 147 -9.80 -4.24 5.92
CA TYR A 147 -9.61 -5.27 4.92
C TYR A 147 -9.19 -4.65 3.61
N THR A 148 -8.15 -5.17 3.01
CA THR A 148 -7.68 -4.80 1.68
C THR A 148 -7.78 -6.00 0.75
N VAL A 149 -8.01 -5.72 -0.53
CA VAL A 149 -7.95 -6.72 -1.59
C VAL A 149 -6.77 -6.36 -2.47
N ARG A 150 -5.81 -7.25 -2.55
CA ARG A 150 -4.71 -7.12 -3.50
C ARG A 150 -5.05 -7.92 -4.74
N ILE A 151 -4.98 -7.29 -5.89
CA ILE A 151 -5.22 -7.94 -7.18
C ILE A 151 -3.92 -7.87 -7.97
N MET A 152 -3.39 -9.03 -8.34
CA MET A 152 -2.23 -9.10 -9.23
C MET A 152 -2.70 -9.24 -10.66
N THR A 153 -2.22 -8.36 -11.52
CA THR A 153 -2.59 -8.32 -12.93
C THR A 153 -1.35 -8.42 -13.82
N LEU A 154 -1.55 -8.97 -15.02
CA LEU A 154 -0.55 -8.99 -16.08
C LEU A 154 -1.16 -8.31 -17.31
N LEU A 155 -0.46 -7.33 -17.85
CA LEU A 155 -0.78 -6.74 -19.15
C LEU A 155 -0.03 -7.51 -20.25
N LEU A 156 -0.78 -8.24 -21.05
CA LEU A 156 -0.23 -9.00 -22.19
C LEU A 156 -1.12 -8.74 -23.42
N ASP A 157 -0.50 -8.44 -24.57
CA ASP A 157 -1.19 -8.17 -25.84
C ASP A 157 -2.32 -7.13 -25.71
N SER A 158 -2.05 -6.04 -24.97
CA SER A 158 -3.02 -4.97 -24.65
C SER A 158 -4.27 -5.41 -23.89
N LYS A 159 -4.23 -6.59 -23.27
CA LYS A 159 -5.28 -7.11 -22.39
C LYS A 159 -4.76 -7.27 -20.97
N VAL A 160 -5.61 -6.92 -20.02
CA VAL A 160 -5.32 -7.12 -18.60
C VAL A 160 -5.83 -8.51 -18.19
N HIS A 161 -4.91 -9.34 -17.70
CA HIS A 161 -5.22 -10.64 -17.14
C HIS A 161 -5.10 -10.56 -15.61
N ILE A 162 -6.14 -10.99 -14.91
CA ILE A 162 -6.09 -11.13 -13.45
C ILE A 162 -5.45 -12.48 -13.14
N LEU A 163 -4.30 -12.46 -12.47
CA LEU A 163 -3.56 -13.67 -12.11
C LEU A 163 -4.07 -14.26 -10.81
N PHE A 164 -4.19 -13.43 -9.77
CA PHE A 164 -4.80 -13.82 -8.51
C PHE A 164 -5.31 -12.60 -7.75
N TYR A 165 -6.11 -12.84 -6.73
CA TYR A 165 -6.50 -11.85 -5.74
C TYR A 165 -6.31 -12.42 -4.33
N GLU A 166 -5.93 -11.54 -3.42
CA GLU A 166 -5.62 -11.88 -2.04
C GLU A 166 -6.36 -10.91 -1.11
N TRP A 167 -6.91 -11.45 -0.02
CA TRP A 167 -7.49 -10.65 1.04
C TRP A 167 -6.46 -10.46 2.15
N GLU A 168 -6.14 -9.21 2.45
CA GLU A 168 -5.23 -8.86 3.53
C GLU A 168 -6.00 -8.17 4.66
N LEU A 169 -5.67 -8.55 5.89
CA LEU A 169 -6.18 -7.93 7.11
C LEU A 169 -5.09 -7.03 7.69
N VAL A 170 -5.29 -5.71 7.63
CA VAL A 170 -4.37 -4.74 8.21
C VAL A 170 -4.85 -4.34 9.61
N VAL A 171 -4.20 -4.81 10.65
CA VAL A 171 -4.53 -4.50 12.04
C VAL A 171 -3.82 -3.21 12.48
N ARG A 172 -4.58 -2.24 13.02
CA ARG A 172 -4.13 -0.87 13.36
C ARG A 172 -2.93 -0.76 14.32
N ARG A 173 -2.48 -1.82 15.00
CA ARG A 173 -1.38 -1.75 15.99
C ARG A 173 -0.29 -2.80 15.80
N SER A 174 -0.50 -3.73 14.95
CA SER A 174 0.51 -4.71 14.54
C SER A 174 0.11 -5.15 13.13
N ILE A 175 1.03 -5.11 12.22
CA ILE A 175 0.83 -5.72 10.91
C ILE A 175 0.84 -7.23 11.17
N MET A 176 -0.32 -7.76 11.53
CA MET A 176 -0.53 -9.18 11.49
C MET A 176 -1.07 -9.49 10.09
N LEU A 177 -0.16 -9.77 9.20
CA LEU A 177 -0.46 -10.35 7.91
C LEU A 177 -1.06 -11.74 8.16
N VAL A 178 -2.37 -11.81 8.24
CA VAL A 178 -3.04 -13.08 8.02
C VAL A 178 -3.16 -13.24 6.51
N ARG A 179 -2.16 -13.84 5.92
CA ARG A 179 -2.12 -14.17 4.50
C ARG A 179 -3.01 -15.39 4.30
N VAL A 180 -4.20 -15.18 3.77
CA VAL A 180 -5.04 -16.27 3.25
C VAL A 180 -4.72 -16.35 1.77
N GLU A 181 -3.75 -17.16 1.41
CA GLU A 181 -3.42 -17.45 0.03
C GLU A 181 -4.46 -18.41 -0.56
N PHE A 182 -5.34 -17.89 -1.38
CA PHE A 182 -6.10 -18.72 -2.31
C PHE A 182 -5.30 -18.80 -3.62
N PHE A 183 -4.54 -19.85 -3.79
CA PHE A 183 -3.93 -20.18 -5.08
C PHE A 183 -5.06 -20.60 -6.05
N ALA A 184 -5.54 -19.66 -6.86
CA ALA A 184 -6.19 -20.05 -8.09
C ALA A 184 -5.08 -20.50 -9.04
N GLY A 185 -4.88 -21.81 -9.16
CA GLY A 185 -3.92 -22.37 -10.08
C GLY A 185 -4.17 -21.83 -11.49
N LEU A 186 -3.10 -21.40 -12.15
CA LEU A 186 -3.13 -21.02 -13.56
C LEU A 186 -3.47 -22.29 -14.35
N VAL A 187 -4.74 -22.51 -14.63
CA VAL A 187 -5.17 -23.49 -15.61
C VAL A 187 -4.97 -22.84 -16.97
N LEU A 188 -3.82 -23.10 -17.57
CA LEU A 188 -3.66 -22.89 -18.99
C LEU A 188 -4.65 -23.85 -19.70
N MET A 189 -5.79 -23.33 -20.06
CA MET A 189 -6.67 -24.02 -21.00
C MET A 189 -5.98 -23.91 -22.36
N GLU A 190 -5.36 -25.00 -22.80
CA GLU A 190 -5.06 -25.23 -24.21
C GLU A 190 -6.39 -25.25 -24.96
N SER A 191 -6.54 -24.30 -25.89
CA SER A 191 -7.57 -24.32 -26.92
C SER A 191 -7.03 -24.98 -28.17
#